data_142187355a5046c5fa212174f3ea3bec
#
_entry.id   142187355a5046c5fa212174f3ea3bec
#
_cell.length_a   1.000
_cell.length_b   1.000
_cell.length_c   1.000
_cell.angle_alpha   90.00
_cell.angle_beta   90.00
_cell.angle_gamma   90.00
#
_symmetry.space_group_name_H-M   'P 1'
#
loop_
_entity.id
_entity.type
_entity.pdbx_description
1 polymer ?
#
loop_
_entity_poly.entity_id
_entity_poly.type
_entity_poly.pdbx_seq_one_letter_code
_entity_poly.pdbx_strand_id
1 'polypeptide(L)'
;MQPPDALLKRGIASLPTIGDGRQSGTSDSPSILNASPESAAGGGLAWLRSGDVIRIDLAAGRCDMLVADQEIERRKAAGPPPVPESATPWQELYRATVGQLDQGAAMELAVKYRGVARKTPRHNH
;
A
#
# COMPACT_ATOMS: atom_id res chain seq x y z
N MET A 1 14.62 -0.08 4.22
CA MET A 1 14.71 1.33 3.72
C MET A 1 15.62 2.08 4.70
N GLN A 2 16.68 2.69 4.22
CA GLN A 2 17.60 3.43 5.09
C GLN A 2 17.10 4.88 5.27
N PRO A 3 17.22 5.44 6.48
CA PRO A 3 16.97 6.85 6.71
C PRO A 3 17.93 7.73 5.91
N PRO A 4 17.53 8.97 5.54
CA PRO A 4 18.44 9.93 4.93
C PRO A 4 19.68 10.20 5.81
N ASP A 5 20.81 10.49 5.19
CA ASP A 5 22.10 10.73 5.88
C ASP A 5 22.01 11.79 6.99
N ALA A 6 21.18 12.82 6.80
CA ALA A 6 20.98 13.84 7.80
C ALA A 6 20.37 13.31 9.11
N LEU A 7 19.54 12.27 9.03
CA LEU A 7 18.95 11.60 10.19
C LEU A 7 19.92 10.60 10.80
N LEU A 8 20.66 9.87 9.98
CA LEU A 8 21.71 8.96 10.47
C LEU A 8 22.77 9.71 11.28
N LYS A 9 23.20 10.90 10.83
CA LYS A 9 24.13 11.78 11.57
C LYS A 9 23.57 12.26 12.92
N ARG A 10 22.25 12.24 13.10
CA ARG A 10 21.54 12.54 14.35
C ARG A 10 21.29 11.31 15.22
N GLY A 11 21.82 10.13 14.83
CA GLY A 11 21.62 8.88 15.53
C GLY A 11 20.26 8.21 15.27
N ILE A 12 19.49 8.69 14.28
CA ILE A 12 18.20 8.09 13.89
C ILE A 12 18.48 7.02 12.84
N ALA A 13 18.60 5.77 13.29
CA ALA A 13 18.94 4.64 12.42
C ALA A 13 17.73 3.96 11.77
N SER A 14 16.50 4.21 12.26
CA SER A 14 15.28 3.64 11.69
C SER A 14 14.14 4.65 11.72
N LEU A 15 13.23 4.53 10.76
CA LEU A 15 12.02 5.34 10.68
C LEU A 15 10.81 4.43 10.47
N PRO A 16 9.69 4.66 11.18
CA PRO A 16 8.43 4.06 10.80
C PRO A 16 8.10 4.40 9.34
N THR A 17 7.71 3.40 8.59
CA THR A 17 7.38 3.57 7.16
C THR A 17 6.01 2.97 6.89
N ILE A 18 5.20 3.68 6.10
CA ILE A 18 3.95 3.17 5.57
C ILE A 18 3.92 3.37 4.06
N GLY A 19 3.44 2.37 3.33
CA GLY A 19 3.31 2.42 1.88
C GLY A 19 2.33 1.39 1.37
N ASP A 20 1.88 1.58 0.15
CA ASP A 20 0.94 0.72 -0.57
C ASP A 20 1.55 0.10 -1.84
N GLY A 21 2.88 0.15 -1.96
CA GLY A 21 3.60 -0.28 -3.16
C GLY A 21 3.81 -1.79 -3.30
N ARG A 22 3.15 -2.62 -2.52
CA ARG A 22 3.28 -4.09 -2.53
C ARG A 22 4.74 -4.54 -2.46
N GLN A 23 5.51 -3.92 -1.60
CA GLN A 23 6.93 -4.21 -1.41
C GLN A 23 7.12 -5.48 -0.58
N SER A 24 8.15 -6.25 -0.89
CA SER A 24 8.61 -7.35 -0.06
C SER A 24 9.88 -6.95 0.69
N GLY A 25 9.95 -7.32 1.95
CA GLY A 25 11.14 -7.11 2.77
C GLY A 25 11.30 -5.70 3.32
N THR A 26 11.65 -5.65 4.57
CA THR A 26 12.00 -4.43 5.31
C THR A 26 13.36 -4.64 5.93
N SER A 27 14.21 -3.63 5.89
CA SER A 27 15.30 -3.50 6.82
C SER A 27 14.69 -3.26 8.20
N ASP A 28 15.38 -3.51 9.28
CA ASP A 28 15.03 -3.44 10.71
C ASP A 28 14.13 -2.28 11.20
N SER A 29 13.47 -1.59 10.31
CA SER A 29 12.53 -0.49 10.61
C SER A 29 11.10 -1.01 10.77
N PRO A 30 10.30 -0.44 11.68
CA PRO A 30 8.87 -0.70 11.75
C PRO A 30 8.21 -0.26 10.43
N SER A 31 7.73 -1.22 9.63
CA SER A 31 7.24 -0.89 8.29
C SER A 31 5.92 -1.57 7.99
N ILE A 32 4.98 -0.79 7.47
CA ILE A 32 3.73 -1.25 6.88
C ILE A 32 3.88 -1.06 5.37
N LEU A 33 4.14 -2.15 4.64
CA LEU A 33 4.49 -2.07 3.21
C LEU A 33 3.31 -2.25 2.26
N ASN A 34 2.19 -2.66 2.80
CA ASN A 34 1.05 -3.14 2.04
C ASN A 34 -0.24 -2.52 2.57
N ALA A 35 -0.24 -1.20 2.78
CA ALA A 35 -1.47 -0.50 3.16
C ALA A 35 -2.54 -0.67 2.09
N SER A 36 -3.75 -0.99 2.53
CA SER A 36 -4.88 -1.26 1.64
C SER A 36 -6.13 -0.53 2.17
N PRO A 37 -6.99 0.02 1.29
CA PRO A 37 -6.83 0.14 -0.16
C PRO A 37 -5.64 1.01 -0.58
N GLU A 38 -5.09 0.72 -1.78
CA GLU A 38 -3.98 1.51 -2.33
C GLU A 38 -4.42 2.93 -2.70
N SER A 39 -3.49 3.89 -2.68
CA SER A 39 -3.75 5.28 -3.05
C SER A 39 -4.31 5.41 -4.47
N ALA A 40 -3.81 4.61 -5.41
CA ALA A 40 -4.32 4.57 -6.78
C ALA A 40 -5.78 4.10 -6.88
N ALA A 41 -6.26 3.36 -5.89
CA ALA A 41 -7.66 2.93 -5.76
C ALA A 41 -8.48 3.85 -4.82
N GLY A 42 -7.96 5.01 -4.45
CA GLY A 42 -8.62 5.95 -3.56
C GLY A 42 -8.44 5.66 -2.07
N GLY A 43 -7.46 4.82 -1.70
CA GLY A 43 -7.11 4.55 -0.31
C GLY A 43 -6.58 5.77 0.44
N GLY A 44 -6.49 5.65 1.77
CA GLY A 44 -6.16 6.76 2.67
C GLY A 44 -4.86 7.50 2.34
N LEU A 45 -3.85 6.79 1.84
CA LEU A 45 -2.56 7.38 1.45
C LEU A 45 -2.68 8.40 0.31
N ALA A 46 -3.73 8.33 -0.53
CA ALA A 46 -3.99 9.33 -1.57
C ALA A 46 -4.21 10.74 -0.99
N TRP A 47 -4.68 10.82 0.23
CA TRP A 47 -5.10 12.05 0.88
C TRP A 47 -4.13 12.53 1.94
N LEU A 48 -3.13 11.72 2.28
CA LEU A 48 -2.10 12.03 3.27
C LEU A 48 -1.19 13.15 2.76
N ARG A 49 -0.85 14.09 3.65
CA ARG A 49 0.05 15.21 3.37
C ARG A 49 1.14 15.31 4.41
N SER A 50 2.25 15.92 4.04
CA SER A 50 3.34 16.22 4.98
C SER A 50 2.81 17.05 6.16
N GLY A 51 3.15 16.61 7.36
CA GLY A 51 2.69 17.23 8.61
C GLY A 51 1.44 16.56 9.21
N ASP A 52 0.73 15.73 8.49
CA ASP A 52 -0.38 14.95 9.06
C ASP A 52 0.14 13.92 10.07
N VAL A 53 -0.64 13.72 11.12
CA VAL A 53 -0.35 12.71 12.14
C VAL A 53 -1.08 11.42 11.80
N ILE A 54 -0.37 10.30 11.89
CA ILE A 54 -0.90 8.97 11.69
C ILE A 54 -0.87 8.22 13.01
N ARG A 55 -1.98 7.58 13.37
CA ARG A 55 -2.07 6.62 14.44
C ARG A 55 -2.01 5.20 13.89
N ILE A 56 -1.06 4.42 14.37
CA ILE A 56 -0.92 3.01 14.03
C ILE A 56 -1.35 2.19 15.25
N ASP A 57 -2.35 1.34 15.07
CA ASP A 57 -2.84 0.39 16.06
C ASP A 57 -2.61 -1.02 15.55
N LEU A 58 -1.53 -1.65 16.03
CA LEU A 58 -1.14 -2.99 15.61
C LEU A 58 -2.11 -4.07 16.11
N ALA A 59 -2.73 -3.84 17.27
CA ALA A 59 -3.67 -4.81 17.84
C ALA A 59 -4.98 -4.84 17.04
N ALA A 60 -5.43 -3.68 16.58
CA ALA A 60 -6.61 -3.57 15.74
C ALA A 60 -6.32 -3.78 14.23
N GLY A 61 -5.05 -3.87 13.84
CA GLY A 61 -4.65 -3.94 12.43
C GLY A 61 -5.03 -2.68 11.64
N ARG A 62 -5.00 -1.51 12.28
CA ARG A 62 -5.49 -0.24 11.72
C ARG A 62 -4.42 0.83 11.65
N CYS A 63 -4.57 1.67 10.64
CA CYS A 63 -3.79 2.86 10.48
C CYS A 63 -4.74 4.02 10.13
N ASP A 64 -4.81 5.02 11.01
CA ASP A 64 -5.75 6.13 10.88
C ASP A 64 -5.00 7.46 10.72
N MET A 65 -5.43 8.26 9.78
CA MET A 65 -4.98 9.64 9.63
C MET A 65 -5.76 10.54 10.58
N LEU A 66 -5.07 11.22 11.51
CA LEU A 66 -5.69 12.09 12.50
C LEU A 66 -5.89 13.50 11.93
N VAL A 67 -6.73 13.59 10.92
CA VAL A 67 -7.12 14.82 10.25
C VAL A 67 -8.64 14.96 10.34
N ALA A 68 -9.16 16.16 10.51
CA ALA A 68 -10.60 16.39 10.59
C ALA A 68 -11.33 15.96 9.32
N ASP A 69 -12.48 15.33 9.45
CA ASP A 69 -13.27 14.82 8.32
C ASP A 69 -13.54 15.89 7.26
N GLN A 70 -13.84 17.11 7.68
CA GLN A 70 -14.05 18.24 6.77
C GLN A 70 -12.83 18.52 5.89
N GLU A 71 -11.63 18.42 6.44
CA GLU A 71 -10.38 18.61 5.68
C GLU A 71 -10.16 17.44 4.72
N ILE A 72 -10.48 16.21 5.13
CA ILE A 72 -10.41 15.04 4.25
C ILE A 72 -11.36 15.22 3.06
N GLU A 73 -12.61 15.63 3.31
CA GLU A 73 -13.57 15.88 2.23
C GLU A 73 -13.12 17.01 1.30
N ARG A 74 -12.50 18.06 1.84
CA ARG A 74 -11.91 19.12 1.02
C ARG A 74 -10.78 18.60 0.12
N ARG A 75 -9.93 17.70 0.63
CA ARG A 75 -8.86 17.07 -0.15
C ARG A 75 -9.42 16.18 -1.24
N LYS A 76 -10.44 15.39 -0.93
CA LYS A 76 -11.15 14.56 -1.92
C LYS A 76 -11.81 15.38 -3.02
N ALA A 77 -12.42 16.49 -2.67
CA ALA A 77 -13.03 17.41 -3.64
C ALA A 77 -12.00 18.05 -4.60
N ALA A 78 -10.75 18.20 -4.17
CA ALA A 78 -9.66 18.68 -5.03
C ALA A 78 -9.16 17.60 -6.02
N GLY A 79 -9.66 16.38 -5.89
CA GLY A 79 -9.29 15.24 -6.72
C GLY A 79 -8.06 14.47 -6.22
N PRO A 80 -7.95 13.18 -6.59
CA PRO A 80 -6.82 12.35 -6.23
C PRO A 80 -5.54 12.83 -6.93
N PRO A 81 -4.36 12.51 -6.38
CA PRO A 81 -3.11 12.75 -7.06
C PRO A 81 -3.09 11.99 -8.40
N PRO A 82 -2.48 12.56 -9.44
CA PRO A 82 -2.44 11.92 -10.75
C PRO A 82 -1.69 10.60 -10.67
N VAL A 83 -2.27 9.56 -11.22
CA VAL A 83 -1.60 8.27 -11.40
C VAL A 83 -0.78 8.36 -12.68
N PRO A 84 0.53 8.08 -12.65
CA PRO A 84 1.36 8.09 -13.85
C PRO A 84 0.82 7.16 -14.93
N GLU A 85 0.99 7.51 -16.18
CA GLU A 85 0.66 6.62 -17.29
C GLU A 85 1.46 5.31 -17.22
N SER A 86 0.88 4.24 -17.74
CA SER A 86 1.59 2.97 -17.85
C SER A 86 2.68 3.07 -18.90
N ALA A 87 3.92 2.75 -18.52
CA ALA A 87 5.06 2.77 -19.42
C ALA A 87 5.20 1.46 -20.23
N THR A 88 4.46 0.42 -19.84
CA THR A 88 4.51 -0.90 -20.49
C THR A 88 3.12 -1.54 -20.53
N PRO A 89 2.87 -2.44 -21.50
CA PRO A 89 1.63 -3.22 -21.58
C PRO A 89 1.37 -4.05 -20.30
N TRP A 90 2.44 -4.48 -19.63
CA TRP A 90 2.35 -5.24 -18.39
C TRP A 90 1.82 -4.41 -17.23
N GLN A 91 2.24 -3.15 -17.13
CA GLN A 91 1.71 -2.22 -16.13
C GLN A 91 0.23 -1.92 -16.39
N GLU A 92 -0.15 -1.73 -17.64
CA GLU A 92 -1.54 -1.51 -18.02
C GLU A 92 -2.40 -2.73 -17.68
N LEU A 93 -1.97 -3.92 -18.07
CA LEU A 93 -2.65 -5.18 -17.76
C LEU A 93 -2.77 -5.38 -16.25
N TYR A 94 -1.71 -5.13 -15.51
CA TYR A 94 -1.70 -5.25 -14.05
C TYR A 94 -2.75 -4.33 -13.41
N ARG A 95 -2.75 -3.05 -13.78
CA ARG A 95 -3.70 -2.06 -13.25
C ARG A 95 -5.14 -2.40 -13.58
N ALA A 96 -5.38 -2.92 -14.78
CA ALA A 96 -6.71 -3.26 -15.25
C ALA A 96 -7.29 -4.53 -14.62
N THR A 97 -6.44 -5.45 -14.16
CA THR A 97 -6.89 -6.81 -13.85
C THR A 97 -6.56 -7.32 -12.46
N VAL A 98 -5.63 -6.70 -11.74
CA VAL A 98 -5.20 -7.19 -10.42
C VAL A 98 -5.93 -6.44 -9.32
N GLY A 99 -6.64 -7.20 -8.48
CA GLY A 99 -7.39 -6.67 -7.33
C GLY A 99 -6.50 -6.17 -6.18
N GLN A 100 -7.13 -5.63 -5.16
CA GLN A 100 -6.46 -5.09 -3.98
C GLN A 100 -5.81 -6.19 -3.13
N LEU A 101 -4.81 -5.81 -2.35
CA LEU A 101 -4.00 -6.75 -1.58
C LEU A 101 -4.80 -7.45 -0.48
N ASP A 102 -5.66 -6.72 0.22
CA ASP A 102 -6.54 -7.25 1.27
C ASP A 102 -7.51 -8.32 0.75
N GLN A 103 -7.75 -8.33 -0.56
CA GLN A 103 -8.58 -9.33 -1.25
C GLN A 103 -7.73 -10.42 -1.93
N GLY A 104 -6.41 -10.42 -1.70
CA GLY A 104 -5.49 -11.44 -2.18
C GLY A 104 -4.68 -11.07 -3.41
N ALA A 105 -4.76 -9.84 -3.92
CA ALA A 105 -3.98 -9.35 -5.07
C ALA A 105 -4.03 -10.28 -6.29
N ALA A 106 -5.13 -10.97 -6.48
CA ALA A 106 -5.32 -11.90 -7.59
C ALA A 106 -5.81 -11.17 -8.84
N MET A 107 -5.47 -11.70 -10.01
CA MET A 107 -6.14 -11.28 -11.25
C MET A 107 -7.63 -11.64 -11.16
N GLU A 108 -8.52 -10.70 -11.44
CA GLU A 108 -9.97 -10.91 -11.31
C GLU A 108 -10.45 -12.15 -12.07
N LEU A 109 -9.93 -12.35 -13.28
CA LEU A 109 -10.25 -13.53 -14.08
C LEU A 109 -9.79 -14.85 -13.42
N ALA A 110 -8.77 -14.82 -12.57
CA ALA A 110 -8.24 -15.99 -11.89
C ALA A 110 -9.02 -16.38 -10.62
N VAL A 111 -9.83 -15.49 -10.07
CA VAL A 111 -10.60 -15.73 -8.84
C VAL A 111 -11.51 -16.95 -8.96
N LYS A 112 -12.12 -17.17 -10.13
CA LYS A 112 -12.96 -18.34 -10.41
C LYS A 112 -12.20 -19.68 -10.36
N TYR A 113 -10.89 -19.65 -10.50
CA TYR A 113 -10.04 -20.86 -10.51
C TYR A 113 -9.42 -21.16 -9.13
N ARG A 114 -9.75 -20.40 -8.09
CA ARG A 114 -9.19 -20.59 -6.73
C ARG A 114 -9.31 -22.02 -6.18
N GLY A 115 -10.29 -22.77 -6.64
CA GLY A 115 -10.52 -24.16 -6.26
C GLY A 115 -9.59 -25.19 -6.95
N VAL A 116 -8.93 -24.80 -8.03
CA VAL A 116 -8.09 -25.72 -8.83
C VAL A 116 -6.87 -26.17 -8.03
N ALA A 117 -6.21 -25.27 -7.33
CA ALA A 117 -5.04 -25.57 -6.51
C ALA A 117 -5.29 -26.61 -5.40
N ARG A 118 -6.53 -26.77 -4.95
CA ARG A 118 -6.91 -27.78 -3.95
C ARG A 118 -6.99 -29.19 -4.52
N LYS A 119 -7.15 -29.32 -5.83
CA LYS A 119 -7.30 -30.61 -6.53
C LYS A 119 -6.02 -31.09 -7.18
N THR A 120 -5.04 -30.21 -7.34
CA THR A 120 -3.77 -30.53 -7.97
C THR A 120 -2.74 -30.91 -6.89
N PRO A 121 -2.08 -32.07 -6.96
CA PRO A 121 -0.99 -32.41 -6.06
C PRO A 121 0.11 -31.35 -6.13
N ARG A 122 0.58 -30.89 -4.98
CA ARG A 122 1.75 -30.01 -4.94
C ARG A 122 2.99 -30.86 -5.19
N HIS A 123 3.66 -30.63 -6.28
CA HIS A 123 4.99 -31.14 -6.49
C HIS A 123 5.97 -30.23 -5.77
N ASN A 124 6.54 -30.73 -4.68
CA ASN A 124 7.67 -30.07 -4.03
C ASN A 124 8.90 -30.41 -4.85
N HIS A 125 9.50 -29.42 -5.47
CA HIS A 125 10.82 -29.52 -6.07
C HIS A 125 11.88 -29.18 -5.04
#